data_452360799db560251a0df039fb0aea86
#
_entry.id   452360799db560251a0df039fb0aea86
#
_cell.length_a   1.000
_cell.length_b   1.000
_cell.length_c   1.000
_cell.angle_alpha   90.00
_cell.angle_beta   90.00
_cell.angle_gamma   90.00
#
_symmetry.space_group_name_H-M   'P 1'
#
loop_
_entity.id
_entity.type
_entity.pdbx_description
1 polymer ?
#
loop_
_entity_poly.entity_id
_entity_poly.type
_entity_poly.pdbx_seq_one_letter_code
_entity_poly.pdbx_strand_id
1 'polypeptide(L)'
;MAVVLGTRPEVVKLAGVIRGLGTDAQVVHTGQHYDDSLSGGIFRGMGLPEPQVRIARAGGLPRVEQMSSMIGRMGELFAAERPSVVVVQGDTNSASAGAQAAHYLGIQVVHVEAGLRSYDRTMPEEINRRVIGVLADVHCAPTEGAAAHLRAEGVDPDRIHLTGNTVIEAVLASLPGPASRAAVLRRHGLSPGGFVLATIHRPENTDDPERLGAILGELAGLGMPVLLPMHPRTGTRAWQYGLERLLAGLRVVEPVDHATFLALAHEARLLVSDSGGVQEECTVLKKPLVVVRNNTERPEAMTHGFAVLASPGPELGARARAMLNDPGLAARLAARPSPFGDGRASDRIVALTRALVERAVPRTRRDSEHSAVAAPGVRPATLPSPATVTTGPTPSGGDPCTDHPTPPVSPAEASSPPREAAAMPLSSSPH
;
A
#
# COMPACT_ATOMS: atom_id res chain seq x y z
N MET A 1 7.89 -10.78 -17.43
CA MET A 1 6.89 -10.44 -16.39
C MET A 1 7.11 -9.01 -15.93
N ALA A 2 6.10 -8.24 -15.57
CA ALA A 2 6.27 -6.89 -14.99
C ALA A 2 5.87 -6.90 -13.50
N VAL A 3 6.69 -6.26 -12.66
CA VAL A 3 6.40 -6.05 -11.22
C VAL A 3 6.20 -4.56 -11.02
N VAL A 4 4.95 -4.16 -10.72
CA VAL A 4 4.56 -2.75 -10.54
C VAL A 4 4.63 -2.38 -9.08
N LEU A 5 5.28 -1.26 -8.78
CA LEU A 5 5.38 -0.69 -7.45
C LEU A 5 5.59 0.83 -7.54
N GLY A 6 5.32 1.57 -6.47
CA GLY A 6 5.46 3.02 -6.49
C GLY A 6 5.68 3.62 -5.11
N THR A 7 5.69 2.76 -4.06
CA THR A 7 5.87 3.20 -2.68
C THR A 7 6.94 2.36 -1.98
N ARG A 8 7.52 2.92 -0.92
CA ARG A 8 8.51 2.23 -0.10
C ARG A 8 8.03 0.89 0.47
N PRO A 9 6.82 0.77 1.04
CA PRO A 9 6.33 -0.52 1.53
C PRO A 9 6.24 -1.59 0.45
N GLU A 10 5.84 -1.23 -0.78
CA GLU A 10 5.79 -2.16 -1.90
C GLU A 10 7.18 -2.68 -2.26
N VAL A 11 8.20 -1.82 -2.32
CA VAL A 11 9.59 -2.24 -2.59
C VAL A 11 10.04 -3.27 -1.54
N VAL A 12 9.80 -2.97 -0.26
CA VAL A 12 10.20 -3.85 0.85
C VAL A 12 9.47 -5.19 0.78
N LYS A 13 8.16 -5.19 0.60
CA LYS A 13 7.32 -6.40 0.57
C LYS A 13 7.54 -7.24 -0.69
N LEU A 14 7.82 -6.62 -1.84
CA LEU A 14 8.08 -7.34 -3.09
C LEU A 14 9.54 -7.76 -3.28
N ALA A 15 10.46 -7.37 -2.40
CA ALA A 15 11.88 -7.65 -2.56
C ALA A 15 12.20 -9.15 -2.73
N GLY A 16 11.54 -10.02 -1.94
CA GLY A 16 11.68 -11.47 -2.06
C GLY A 16 11.15 -11.99 -3.40
N VAL A 17 10.02 -11.49 -3.85
CA VAL A 17 9.39 -11.86 -5.13
C VAL A 17 10.29 -11.42 -6.30
N ILE A 18 10.78 -10.18 -6.30
CA ILE A 18 11.66 -9.65 -7.34
C ILE A 18 12.95 -10.49 -7.43
N ARG A 19 13.58 -10.79 -6.29
CA ARG A 19 14.78 -11.68 -6.27
C ARG A 19 14.48 -13.08 -6.79
N GLY A 20 13.33 -13.65 -6.40
CA GLY A 20 12.95 -14.99 -6.82
C GLY A 20 12.58 -15.09 -8.31
N LEU A 21 12.03 -14.04 -8.91
CA LEU A 21 11.79 -13.95 -10.35
C LEU A 21 13.10 -13.68 -11.13
N GLY A 22 14.06 -12.98 -10.51
CA GLY A 22 15.36 -12.71 -11.11
C GLY A 22 15.27 -11.85 -12.38
N THR A 23 16.00 -12.23 -13.42
CA THR A 23 16.03 -11.51 -14.71
C THR A 23 14.73 -11.56 -15.50
N ASP A 24 13.78 -12.44 -15.13
CA ASP A 24 12.47 -12.51 -15.76
C ASP A 24 11.55 -11.39 -15.32
N ALA A 25 11.89 -10.69 -14.23
CA ALA A 25 11.12 -9.58 -13.69
C ALA A 25 11.64 -8.24 -14.18
N GLN A 26 10.80 -7.50 -14.90
CA GLN A 26 10.97 -6.08 -15.14
C GLN A 26 10.28 -5.28 -14.04
N VAL A 27 11.02 -4.50 -13.29
CA VAL A 27 10.48 -3.65 -12.24
C VAL A 27 10.06 -2.30 -12.82
N VAL A 28 8.76 -1.99 -12.67
CA VAL A 28 8.15 -0.73 -13.13
C VAL A 28 7.83 0.11 -11.90
N HIS A 29 8.59 1.18 -11.67
CA HIS A 29 8.37 2.12 -10.58
C HIS A 29 7.50 3.29 -11.05
N THR A 30 6.31 3.44 -10.47
CA THR A 30 5.31 4.44 -10.91
C THR A 30 5.61 5.86 -10.45
N GLY A 31 6.52 6.06 -9.50
CA GLY A 31 6.78 7.38 -8.92
C GLY A 31 5.64 7.92 -8.06
N GLN A 32 4.73 7.09 -7.54
CA GLN A 32 3.62 7.52 -6.68
C GLN A 32 4.11 8.33 -5.47
N HIS A 33 5.19 7.90 -4.81
CA HIS A 33 5.89 8.71 -3.83
C HIS A 33 7.10 9.38 -4.51
N TYR A 34 7.10 10.69 -4.49
CA TYR A 34 7.97 11.57 -5.30
C TYR A 34 9.45 11.59 -4.88
N ASP A 35 9.84 10.98 -3.77
CA ASP A 35 11.19 11.13 -3.24
C ASP A 35 12.19 10.22 -3.95
N ASP A 36 12.76 10.71 -5.07
CA ASP A 36 13.79 10.02 -5.85
C ASP A 36 15.06 9.72 -5.02
N SER A 37 15.39 10.56 -4.03
CA SER A 37 16.55 10.36 -3.16
C SER A 37 16.36 9.18 -2.22
N LEU A 38 15.13 8.95 -1.76
CA LEU A 38 14.76 7.82 -0.90
C LEU A 38 14.55 6.53 -1.69
N SER A 39 14.02 6.57 -2.92
CA SER A 39 13.72 5.36 -3.67
C SER A 39 14.97 4.58 -4.09
N GLY A 40 16.03 5.24 -4.62
CA GLY A 40 17.29 4.58 -4.98
C GLY A 40 18.03 3.98 -3.77
N GLY A 41 17.95 4.63 -2.60
CA GLY A 41 18.51 4.12 -1.35
C GLY A 41 17.84 2.83 -0.87
N ILE A 42 16.52 2.71 -1.06
CA ILE A 42 15.75 1.52 -0.66
C ILE A 42 16.10 0.31 -1.51
N PHE A 43 16.15 0.45 -2.85
CA PHE A 43 16.52 -0.66 -3.74
C PHE A 43 17.90 -1.21 -3.38
N ARG A 44 18.89 -0.34 -3.20
CA ARG A 44 20.24 -0.74 -2.76
C ARG A 44 20.23 -1.38 -1.36
N GLY A 45 19.50 -0.80 -0.41
CA GLY A 45 19.37 -1.34 0.94
C GLY A 45 18.74 -2.72 1.00
N MET A 46 17.88 -3.05 0.04
CA MET A 46 17.23 -4.35 -0.11
C MET A 46 18.02 -5.30 -1.03
N GLY A 47 19.19 -4.88 -1.57
CA GLY A 47 19.98 -5.68 -2.52
C GLY A 47 19.24 -5.92 -3.84
N LEU A 48 18.36 -5.00 -4.25
CA LEU A 48 17.62 -5.08 -5.50
C LEU A 48 18.30 -4.26 -6.60
N PRO A 49 18.16 -4.67 -7.88
CA PRO A 49 18.56 -3.84 -8.99
C PRO A 49 17.68 -2.58 -9.05
N GLU A 50 18.21 -1.50 -9.63
CA GLU A 50 17.39 -0.32 -9.91
C GLU A 50 16.23 -0.68 -10.85
N PRO A 51 15.06 -0.02 -10.71
CA PRO A 51 13.94 -0.26 -11.61
C PRO A 51 14.31 0.01 -13.06
N GLN A 52 13.98 -0.94 -13.94
CA GLN A 52 14.25 -0.82 -15.37
C GLN A 52 13.37 0.26 -16.02
N VAL A 53 12.18 0.48 -15.47
CA VAL A 53 11.26 1.52 -15.93
C VAL A 53 10.87 2.43 -14.77
N ARG A 54 10.94 3.74 -14.99
CA ARG A 54 10.42 4.76 -14.08
C ARG A 54 9.39 5.61 -14.80
N ILE A 55 8.17 5.64 -14.27
CA ILE A 55 7.09 6.52 -14.76
C ILE A 55 7.28 7.88 -14.12
N ALA A 56 7.66 8.88 -14.93
CA ALA A 56 7.91 10.22 -14.42
C ALA A 56 6.60 10.94 -14.04
N ARG A 57 6.67 11.79 -12.97
CA ARG A 57 5.65 12.79 -12.62
C ARG A 57 4.29 12.25 -12.13
N ALA A 58 4.20 11.07 -11.54
CA ALA A 58 2.96 10.66 -10.87
C ALA A 58 2.87 11.19 -9.42
N GLY A 59 4.00 11.38 -8.75
CA GLY A 59 4.03 11.89 -7.38
C GLY A 59 3.60 13.36 -7.26
N GLY A 60 2.90 13.68 -6.17
CA GLY A 60 2.44 15.04 -5.86
C GLY A 60 1.21 15.52 -6.64
N LEU A 61 0.73 14.77 -7.63
CA LEU A 61 -0.49 15.08 -8.36
C LEU A 61 -1.75 14.81 -7.52
N PRO A 62 -2.86 15.53 -7.76
CA PRO A 62 -4.17 15.13 -7.27
C PRO A 62 -4.48 13.68 -7.67
N ARG A 63 -5.21 12.95 -6.82
CA ARG A 63 -5.40 11.49 -7.00
C ARG A 63 -5.94 11.10 -8.38
N VAL A 64 -6.91 11.84 -8.92
CA VAL A 64 -7.49 11.56 -10.23
C VAL A 64 -6.45 11.68 -11.34
N GLU A 65 -5.64 12.74 -11.32
CA GLU A 65 -4.57 12.97 -12.28
C GLU A 65 -3.45 11.92 -12.13
N GLN A 66 -3.12 11.56 -10.89
CA GLN A 66 -2.15 10.50 -10.59
C GLN A 66 -2.60 9.16 -11.21
N MET A 67 -3.85 8.74 -10.94
CA MET A 67 -4.41 7.49 -11.46
C MET A 67 -4.46 7.48 -12.98
N SER A 68 -5.01 8.51 -13.61
CA SER A 68 -5.12 8.59 -15.08
C SER A 68 -3.75 8.56 -15.75
N SER A 69 -2.78 9.30 -15.22
CA SER A 69 -1.39 9.33 -15.73
C SER A 69 -0.73 7.94 -15.63
N MET A 70 -0.86 7.27 -14.47
CA MET A 70 -0.26 5.96 -14.27
C MET A 70 -0.90 4.89 -15.17
N ILE A 71 -2.23 4.85 -15.29
CA ILE A 71 -2.94 3.90 -16.15
C ILE A 71 -2.52 4.11 -17.61
N GLY A 72 -2.53 5.34 -18.11
CA GLY A 72 -2.18 5.65 -19.49
C GLY A 72 -0.75 5.22 -19.83
N ARG A 73 0.23 5.65 -19.02
CA ARG A 73 1.65 5.33 -19.26
C ARG A 73 1.98 3.85 -19.13
N MET A 74 1.38 3.15 -18.15
CA MET A 74 1.54 1.69 -18.03
C MET A 74 0.82 0.98 -19.17
N GLY A 75 -0.31 1.51 -19.65
CA GLY A 75 -1.00 0.99 -20.83
C GLY A 75 -0.12 1.07 -22.09
N GLU A 76 0.54 2.20 -22.33
CA GLU A 76 1.51 2.36 -23.43
C GLU A 76 2.69 1.38 -23.28
N LEU A 77 3.28 1.30 -22.10
CA LEU A 77 4.39 0.38 -21.81
C LEU A 77 3.99 -1.08 -22.06
N PHE A 78 2.88 -1.52 -21.49
CA PHE A 78 2.42 -2.90 -21.57
C PHE A 78 1.94 -3.26 -23.01
N ALA A 79 1.40 -2.30 -23.75
CA ALA A 79 1.08 -2.51 -25.16
C ALA A 79 2.34 -2.75 -26.02
N ALA A 80 3.43 -2.03 -25.71
CA ALA A 80 4.70 -2.16 -26.41
C ALA A 80 5.46 -3.44 -26.02
N GLU A 81 5.58 -3.73 -24.73
CA GLU A 81 6.46 -4.79 -24.21
C GLU A 81 5.76 -6.13 -24.01
N ARG A 82 4.41 -6.14 -23.95
CA ARG A 82 3.58 -7.35 -23.79
C ARG A 82 4.06 -8.30 -22.68
N PRO A 83 4.17 -7.87 -21.42
CA PRO A 83 4.55 -8.77 -20.36
C PRO A 83 3.53 -9.91 -20.23
N SER A 84 4.00 -11.15 -20.01
CA SER A 84 3.09 -12.31 -19.88
C SER A 84 2.20 -12.21 -18.64
N VAL A 85 2.68 -11.56 -17.57
CA VAL A 85 1.98 -11.39 -16.30
C VAL A 85 2.41 -10.06 -15.67
N VAL A 86 1.47 -9.39 -15.02
CA VAL A 86 1.72 -8.22 -14.17
C VAL A 86 1.50 -8.59 -12.71
N VAL A 87 2.50 -8.35 -11.87
CA VAL A 87 2.43 -8.54 -10.42
C VAL A 87 2.22 -7.18 -9.75
N VAL A 88 1.18 -7.06 -8.92
CA VAL A 88 0.87 -5.89 -8.10
C VAL A 88 0.77 -6.27 -6.63
N GLN A 89 1.00 -5.33 -5.71
CA GLN A 89 0.98 -5.61 -4.27
C GLN A 89 0.08 -4.63 -3.52
N GLY A 90 -0.76 -5.15 -2.64
CA GLY A 90 -1.54 -4.37 -1.68
C GLY A 90 -2.62 -3.53 -2.35
N ASP A 91 -2.66 -2.25 -1.99
CA ASP A 91 -3.81 -1.37 -2.19
C ASP A 91 -3.46 0.05 -2.63
N THR A 92 -2.22 0.25 -3.08
CA THR A 92 -1.75 1.55 -3.54
C THR A 92 -2.41 1.97 -4.85
N ASN A 93 -2.33 3.26 -5.18
CA ASN A 93 -2.75 3.73 -6.50
C ASN A 93 -1.91 3.06 -7.60
N SER A 94 -0.62 2.81 -7.35
CA SER A 94 0.27 2.08 -8.26
C SER A 94 -0.22 0.67 -8.57
N ALA A 95 -0.59 -0.08 -7.53
CA ALA A 95 -1.12 -1.43 -7.68
C ALA A 95 -2.44 -1.43 -8.46
N SER A 96 -3.36 -0.52 -8.11
CA SER A 96 -4.66 -0.39 -8.79
C SER A 96 -4.51 0.03 -10.25
N ALA A 97 -3.64 1.00 -10.54
CA ALA A 97 -3.39 1.45 -11.91
C ALA A 97 -2.70 0.36 -12.76
N GLY A 98 -1.74 -0.37 -12.17
CA GLY A 98 -1.05 -1.49 -12.83
C GLY A 98 -2.01 -2.63 -13.19
N ALA A 99 -2.88 -3.02 -12.26
CA ALA A 99 -3.90 -4.04 -12.49
C ALA A 99 -4.89 -3.64 -13.59
N GLN A 100 -5.36 -2.38 -13.58
CA GLN A 100 -6.28 -1.87 -14.61
C GLN A 100 -5.62 -1.84 -15.98
N ALA A 101 -4.40 -1.29 -16.10
CA ALA A 101 -3.67 -1.23 -17.36
C ALA A 101 -3.42 -2.63 -17.94
N ALA A 102 -3.05 -3.60 -17.10
CA ALA A 102 -2.85 -4.99 -17.52
C ALA A 102 -4.16 -5.63 -18.00
N HIS A 103 -5.22 -5.51 -17.20
CA HIS A 103 -6.51 -6.11 -17.50
C HIS A 103 -7.10 -5.64 -18.85
N TYR A 104 -7.06 -4.32 -19.12
CA TYR A 104 -7.56 -3.77 -20.37
C TYR A 104 -6.78 -4.21 -21.61
N LEU A 105 -5.57 -4.71 -21.42
CA LEU A 105 -4.74 -5.28 -22.50
C LEU A 105 -4.79 -6.82 -22.55
N GLY A 106 -5.64 -7.46 -21.74
CA GLY A 106 -5.75 -8.91 -21.65
C GLY A 106 -4.51 -9.59 -21.03
N ILE A 107 -3.74 -8.86 -20.24
CA ILE A 107 -2.56 -9.37 -19.53
C ILE A 107 -2.99 -9.84 -18.14
N GLN A 108 -2.59 -11.05 -17.75
CA GLN A 108 -2.93 -11.65 -16.48
C GLN A 108 -2.31 -10.90 -15.29
N VAL A 109 -3.06 -10.82 -14.19
CA VAL A 109 -2.68 -10.07 -12.97
C VAL A 109 -2.53 -11.01 -11.78
N VAL A 110 -1.39 -10.94 -11.10
CA VAL A 110 -1.14 -11.55 -9.79
C VAL A 110 -1.22 -10.47 -8.73
N HIS A 111 -2.16 -10.60 -7.78
CA HIS A 111 -2.35 -9.68 -6.67
C HIS A 111 -1.74 -10.24 -5.39
N VAL A 112 -0.62 -9.69 -4.97
CA VAL A 112 0.06 -10.01 -3.71
C VAL A 112 -0.60 -9.24 -2.56
N GLU A 113 -0.81 -9.88 -1.41
CA GLU A 113 -1.54 -9.35 -0.26
C GLU A 113 -3.02 -9.07 -0.59
N ALA A 114 -3.64 -10.00 -1.30
CA ALA A 114 -5.04 -9.94 -1.72
C ALA A 114 -6.01 -10.24 -0.58
N GLY A 115 -7.20 -9.65 -0.62
CA GLY A 115 -8.31 -10.01 0.27
C GLY A 115 -8.36 -9.31 1.63
N LEU A 116 -7.44 -8.38 1.93
CA LEU A 116 -7.58 -7.52 3.11
C LEU A 116 -8.82 -6.62 2.94
N ARG A 117 -9.62 -6.45 4.01
CA ARG A 117 -10.82 -5.58 4.01
C ARG A 117 -10.95 -4.82 5.32
N SER A 118 -11.18 -3.52 5.20
CA SER A 118 -11.60 -2.65 6.32
C SER A 118 -13.11 -2.40 6.29
N TYR A 119 -13.75 -2.62 5.13
CA TYR A 119 -15.14 -2.27 4.84
C TYR A 119 -15.46 -0.76 4.97
N ASP A 120 -14.44 0.06 5.17
CA ASP A 120 -14.55 1.52 5.24
C ASP A 120 -14.40 2.13 3.85
N ARG A 121 -15.53 2.49 3.25
CA ARG A 121 -15.56 3.07 1.90
C ARG A 121 -15.00 4.50 1.82
N THR A 122 -14.75 5.14 2.95
CA THR A 122 -14.09 6.45 2.97
C THR A 122 -12.58 6.33 2.75
N MET A 123 -12.04 5.12 2.95
CA MET A 123 -10.64 4.81 2.66
C MET A 123 -10.43 4.51 1.17
N PRO A 124 -9.62 5.30 0.47
CA PRO A 124 -9.30 5.03 -0.93
C PRO A 124 -8.62 3.70 -1.17
N GLU A 125 -7.84 3.24 -0.20
CA GLU A 125 -7.17 1.94 -0.22
C GLU A 125 -8.17 0.79 -0.24
N GLU A 126 -9.31 0.93 0.45
CA GLU A 126 -10.37 -0.08 0.42
C GLU A 126 -11.01 -0.20 -0.96
N ILE A 127 -11.19 0.92 -1.64
CA ILE A 127 -11.68 0.92 -3.02
C ILE A 127 -10.66 0.27 -3.96
N ASN A 128 -9.38 0.61 -3.82
CA ASN A 128 -8.31 -0.02 -4.61
C ASN A 128 -8.29 -1.55 -4.42
N ARG A 129 -8.38 -2.05 -3.16
CA ARG A 129 -8.43 -3.50 -2.86
C ARG A 129 -9.55 -4.20 -3.61
N ARG A 130 -10.75 -3.60 -3.63
CA ARG A 130 -11.92 -4.16 -4.31
C ARG A 130 -11.75 -4.15 -5.82
N VAL A 131 -11.25 -3.04 -6.40
CA VAL A 131 -10.99 -2.93 -7.84
C VAL A 131 -9.98 -4.00 -8.26
N ILE A 132 -8.84 -4.11 -7.58
CA ILE A 132 -7.83 -5.12 -7.91
C ILE A 132 -8.41 -6.54 -7.69
N GLY A 133 -9.21 -6.73 -6.63
CA GLY A 133 -9.88 -8.01 -6.35
C GLY A 133 -10.77 -8.52 -7.46
N VAL A 134 -11.41 -7.61 -8.22
CA VAL A 134 -12.20 -7.99 -9.41
C VAL A 134 -11.31 -8.33 -10.61
N LEU A 135 -10.19 -7.61 -10.78
CA LEU A 135 -9.36 -7.67 -11.97
C LEU A 135 -8.32 -8.81 -11.95
N ALA A 136 -7.82 -9.18 -10.76
CA ALA A 136 -6.71 -10.12 -10.64
C ALA A 136 -7.10 -11.55 -11.01
N ASP A 137 -6.22 -12.26 -11.70
CA ASP A 137 -6.39 -13.67 -12.08
C ASP A 137 -5.92 -14.62 -10.99
N VAL A 138 -4.91 -14.22 -10.22
CA VAL A 138 -4.37 -14.96 -9.08
C VAL A 138 -4.34 -14.06 -7.84
N HIS A 139 -4.95 -14.53 -6.77
CA HIS A 139 -5.04 -13.83 -5.48
C HIS A 139 -4.14 -14.52 -4.46
N CYS A 140 -3.04 -13.88 -4.08
CA CYS A 140 -2.14 -14.35 -3.04
C CYS A 140 -2.60 -13.81 -1.68
N ALA A 141 -3.48 -14.54 -1.02
CA ALA A 141 -4.04 -14.15 0.28
C ALA A 141 -3.02 -14.37 1.41
N PRO A 142 -2.80 -13.36 2.28
CA PRO A 142 -1.84 -13.47 3.38
C PRO A 142 -2.35 -14.33 4.53
N THR A 143 -3.67 -14.42 4.72
CA THR A 143 -4.32 -15.11 5.83
C THR A 143 -5.59 -15.82 5.37
N GLU A 144 -6.09 -16.78 6.16
CA GLU A 144 -7.37 -17.43 5.88
C GLU A 144 -8.55 -16.44 5.93
N GLY A 145 -8.47 -15.42 6.81
CA GLY A 145 -9.45 -14.32 6.85
C GLY A 145 -9.51 -13.57 5.52
N ALA A 146 -8.36 -13.22 4.97
CA ALA A 146 -8.27 -12.57 3.66
C ALA A 146 -8.81 -13.46 2.52
N ALA A 147 -8.50 -14.77 2.54
CA ALA A 147 -9.05 -15.73 1.59
C ALA A 147 -10.58 -15.88 1.72
N ALA A 148 -11.10 -15.84 2.94
CA ALA A 148 -12.54 -15.89 3.20
C ALA A 148 -13.28 -14.67 2.65
N HIS A 149 -12.70 -13.46 2.76
CA HIS A 149 -13.26 -12.26 2.15
C HIS A 149 -13.39 -12.38 0.62
N LEU A 150 -12.35 -12.88 -0.05
CA LEU A 150 -12.37 -13.09 -1.50
C LEU A 150 -13.44 -14.09 -1.93
N ARG A 151 -13.58 -15.22 -1.20
CA ARG A 151 -14.65 -16.20 -1.45
C ARG A 151 -16.03 -15.59 -1.26
N ALA A 152 -16.23 -14.80 -0.21
CA ALA A 152 -17.50 -14.13 0.08
C ALA A 152 -17.85 -13.07 -1.00
N GLU A 153 -16.87 -12.51 -1.68
CA GLU A 153 -17.03 -11.59 -2.81
C GLU A 153 -17.20 -12.30 -4.16
N GLY A 154 -17.25 -13.64 -4.17
CA GLY A 154 -17.52 -14.44 -5.37
C GLY A 154 -16.27 -14.74 -6.23
N VAL A 155 -15.08 -14.55 -5.69
CA VAL A 155 -13.85 -14.96 -6.39
C VAL A 155 -13.79 -16.49 -6.42
N ASP A 156 -13.50 -17.06 -7.59
CA ASP A 156 -13.35 -18.49 -7.79
C ASP A 156 -12.27 -19.04 -6.84
N PRO A 157 -12.57 -20.10 -6.04
CA PRO A 157 -11.61 -20.71 -5.13
C PRO A 157 -10.29 -21.12 -5.79
N ASP A 158 -10.30 -21.56 -7.06
CA ASP A 158 -9.10 -21.95 -7.80
C ASP A 158 -8.15 -20.77 -8.10
N ARG A 159 -8.63 -19.55 -7.98
CA ARG A 159 -7.84 -18.30 -8.12
C ARG A 159 -7.32 -17.77 -6.79
N ILE A 160 -7.72 -18.35 -5.65
CA ILE A 160 -7.34 -17.91 -4.30
C ILE A 160 -6.28 -18.85 -3.73
N HIS A 161 -5.11 -18.30 -3.40
CA HIS A 161 -3.99 -19.04 -2.85
C HIS A 161 -3.57 -18.46 -1.51
N LEU A 162 -3.57 -19.28 -0.46
CA LEU A 162 -3.04 -18.91 0.85
C LEU A 162 -1.51 -18.95 0.81
N THR A 163 -0.88 -17.80 0.66
CA THR A 163 0.58 -17.70 0.51
C THR A 163 1.31 -17.32 1.79
N GLY A 164 0.63 -16.68 2.73
CA GLY A 164 1.25 -15.88 3.78
C GLY A 164 1.57 -14.46 3.27
N ASN A 165 2.10 -13.64 4.15
CA ASN A 165 2.46 -12.25 3.83
C ASN A 165 3.99 -12.11 3.69
N THR A 166 4.42 -11.49 2.62
CA THR A 166 5.84 -11.19 2.33
C THR A 166 6.49 -10.24 3.33
N VAL A 167 5.70 -9.59 4.19
CA VAL A 167 6.22 -8.77 5.29
C VAL A 167 7.11 -9.57 6.26
N ILE A 168 6.85 -10.88 6.43
CA ILE A 168 7.64 -11.71 7.34
C ILE A 168 9.10 -11.76 6.86
N GLU A 169 9.30 -12.13 5.59
CA GLU A 169 10.64 -12.16 5.00
C GLU A 169 11.27 -10.78 4.95
N ALA A 170 10.46 -9.76 4.64
CA ALA A 170 10.93 -8.38 4.57
C ALA A 170 11.47 -7.88 5.92
N VAL A 171 10.75 -8.13 7.00
CA VAL A 171 11.20 -7.78 8.36
C VAL A 171 12.46 -8.54 8.74
N LEU A 172 12.49 -9.87 8.54
CA LEU A 172 13.63 -10.70 8.88
C LEU A 172 14.90 -10.31 8.09
N ALA A 173 14.74 -9.96 6.80
CA ALA A 173 15.85 -9.51 5.96
C ALA A 173 16.34 -8.09 6.30
N SER A 174 15.46 -7.23 6.81
CA SER A 174 15.76 -5.82 7.11
C SER A 174 16.17 -5.57 8.56
N LEU A 175 15.89 -6.51 9.48
CA LEU A 175 16.20 -6.37 10.90
C LEU A 175 17.72 -6.37 11.12
N PRO A 176 18.31 -5.28 11.64
CA PRO A 176 19.73 -5.23 11.89
C PRO A 176 20.20 -6.24 12.95
N GLY A 177 21.42 -6.71 12.82
CA GLY A 177 22.04 -7.60 13.80
C GLY A 177 22.18 -6.94 15.20
N PRO A 178 22.41 -7.74 16.25
CA PRO A 178 22.41 -7.26 17.64
C PRO A 178 23.36 -6.07 17.92
N ALA A 179 24.56 -6.09 17.34
CA ALA A 179 25.53 -5.00 17.49
C ALA A 179 25.04 -3.67 16.90
N SER A 180 24.40 -3.73 15.71
CA SER A 180 23.81 -2.56 15.05
C SER A 180 22.61 -2.03 15.83
N ARG A 181 21.75 -2.91 16.34
CA ARG A 181 20.61 -2.50 17.20
C ARG A 181 21.11 -1.80 18.48
N ALA A 182 22.11 -2.35 19.14
CA ALA A 182 22.74 -1.72 20.31
C ALA A 182 23.33 -0.33 19.97
N ALA A 183 23.93 -0.16 18.78
CA ALA A 183 24.43 1.14 18.32
C ALA A 183 23.30 2.15 18.12
N VAL A 184 22.17 1.71 17.52
CA VAL A 184 20.96 2.54 17.38
C VAL A 184 20.45 3.00 18.75
N LEU A 185 20.32 2.10 19.72
CA LEU A 185 19.86 2.47 21.07
C LEU A 185 20.79 3.49 21.74
N ARG A 186 22.12 3.27 21.65
CA ARG A 186 23.10 4.24 22.21
C ARG A 186 22.96 5.62 21.60
N ARG A 187 22.77 5.71 20.27
CA ARG A 187 22.58 7.00 19.58
C ARG A 187 21.39 7.78 20.13
N HIS A 188 20.31 7.07 20.50
CA HIS A 188 19.10 7.69 21.04
C HIS A 188 19.05 7.72 22.57
N GLY A 189 20.14 7.32 23.29
CA GLY A 189 20.18 7.29 24.75
C GLY A 189 19.12 6.37 25.36
N LEU A 190 18.84 5.22 24.72
CA LEU A 190 17.81 4.26 25.12
C LEU A 190 18.45 2.95 25.59
N SER A 191 17.71 2.21 26.42
CA SER A 191 18.04 0.85 26.86
C SER A 191 17.00 -0.16 26.35
N PRO A 192 17.38 -1.41 26.12
CA PRO A 192 16.44 -2.46 25.70
C PRO A 192 15.27 -2.59 26.67
N GLY A 193 14.05 -2.59 26.18
CA GLY A 193 12.83 -2.68 26.98
C GLY A 193 12.54 -1.45 27.85
N GLY A 194 13.34 -0.38 27.76
CA GLY A 194 13.21 0.82 28.57
C GLY A 194 12.42 1.97 27.94
N PHE A 195 11.71 1.74 26.84
CA PHE A 195 10.97 2.79 26.14
C PHE A 195 9.77 2.24 25.37
N VAL A 196 8.86 3.14 25.05
CA VAL A 196 7.76 2.95 24.08
C VAL A 196 8.18 3.57 22.76
N LEU A 197 7.95 2.88 21.65
CA LEU A 197 8.10 3.46 20.32
C LEU A 197 6.72 3.83 19.77
N ALA A 198 6.52 5.11 19.44
CA ALA A 198 5.26 5.60 18.90
C ALA A 198 5.41 6.12 17.46
N THR A 199 4.43 5.86 16.59
CA THR A 199 4.33 6.46 15.24
C THR A 199 2.88 6.80 14.95
N ILE A 200 2.61 8.08 14.68
CA ILE A 200 1.28 8.61 14.36
C ILE A 200 1.39 9.47 13.11
N HIS A 201 0.61 9.14 12.06
CA HIS A 201 0.71 9.84 10.78
C HIS A 201 -0.58 9.80 9.94
N ARG A 202 -1.60 9.04 10.35
CA ARG A 202 -2.83 8.94 9.57
C ARG A 202 -3.66 10.22 9.66
N PRO A 203 -4.31 10.63 8.54
CA PRO A 203 -5.16 11.82 8.50
C PRO A 203 -6.21 11.83 9.62
N GLU A 204 -6.86 10.68 9.86
CA GLU A 204 -7.89 10.54 10.91
C GLU A 204 -7.42 10.95 12.31
N ASN A 205 -6.12 10.81 12.59
CA ASN A 205 -5.51 11.19 13.87
C ASN A 205 -4.82 12.55 13.83
N THR A 206 -4.29 12.96 12.67
CA THR A 206 -3.47 14.17 12.57
C THR A 206 -4.24 15.39 12.12
N ASP A 207 -5.36 15.23 11.38
CA ASP A 207 -6.11 16.37 10.83
C ASP A 207 -7.17 16.92 11.80
N ASP A 208 -7.31 16.30 12.96
CA ASP A 208 -8.17 16.73 14.07
C ASP A 208 -7.29 17.14 15.27
N PRO A 209 -7.33 18.42 15.70
CA PRO A 209 -6.49 18.92 16.80
C PRO A 209 -6.79 18.26 18.13
N GLU A 210 -8.05 17.92 18.42
CA GLU A 210 -8.45 17.28 19.68
C GLU A 210 -7.92 15.85 19.73
N ARG A 211 -8.06 15.10 18.65
CA ARG A 211 -7.55 13.72 18.53
C ARG A 211 -6.04 13.68 18.64
N LEU A 212 -5.33 14.53 17.89
CA LEU A 212 -3.87 14.60 17.96
C LEU A 212 -3.40 15.01 19.37
N GLY A 213 -4.03 16.04 19.95
CA GLY A 213 -3.73 16.49 21.31
C GLY A 213 -3.94 15.40 22.36
N ALA A 214 -5.06 14.66 22.28
CA ALA A 214 -5.36 13.56 23.16
C ALA A 214 -4.33 12.41 23.03
N ILE A 215 -3.92 12.05 21.81
CA ILE A 215 -2.88 11.03 21.57
C ILE A 215 -1.55 11.46 22.20
N LEU A 216 -1.08 12.66 21.90
CA LEU A 216 0.20 13.17 22.42
C LEU A 216 0.19 13.30 23.94
N GLY A 217 -0.94 13.74 24.53
CA GLY A 217 -1.11 13.84 25.98
C GLY A 217 -1.03 12.48 26.69
N GLU A 218 -1.72 11.47 26.17
CA GLU A 218 -1.67 10.12 26.75
C GLU A 218 -0.29 9.48 26.59
N LEU A 219 0.39 9.69 25.45
CA LEU A 219 1.76 9.20 25.24
C LEU A 219 2.73 9.83 26.25
N ALA A 220 2.64 11.15 26.48
CA ALA A 220 3.48 11.85 27.46
C ALA A 220 3.20 11.38 28.91
N GLY A 221 1.97 10.92 29.19
CA GLY A 221 1.53 10.44 30.51
C GLY A 221 1.78 8.96 30.78
N LEU A 222 2.52 8.20 29.94
CA LEU A 222 2.71 6.76 30.13
C LEU A 222 3.67 6.38 31.28
N GLY A 223 4.42 7.34 31.85
CA GLY A 223 5.39 7.06 32.90
C GLY A 223 6.65 6.32 32.44
N MET A 224 6.86 6.18 31.14
CA MET A 224 8.02 5.58 30.50
C MET A 224 8.46 6.47 29.33
N PRO A 225 9.76 6.59 29.01
CA PRO A 225 10.21 7.34 27.85
C PRO A 225 9.51 6.88 26.56
N VAL A 226 8.90 7.80 25.82
CA VAL A 226 8.29 7.54 24.53
C VAL A 226 9.16 8.15 23.44
N LEU A 227 9.71 7.32 22.55
CA LEU A 227 10.41 7.76 21.36
C LEU A 227 9.40 7.93 20.23
N LEU A 228 9.37 9.11 19.63
CA LEU A 228 8.49 9.47 18.53
C LEU A 228 9.30 9.93 17.30
N PRO A 229 9.65 9.02 16.38
CA PRO A 229 10.12 9.45 15.07
C PRO A 229 9.02 10.28 14.38
N MET A 230 9.30 11.58 14.18
CA MET A 230 8.30 12.55 13.79
C MET A 230 8.00 12.47 12.30
N HIS A 231 6.84 11.96 11.94
CA HIS A 231 6.38 12.05 10.56
C HIS A 231 6.12 13.52 10.17
N PRO A 232 6.51 13.98 8.96
CA PRO A 232 6.37 15.39 8.54
C PRO A 232 4.95 15.93 8.72
N ARG A 233 3.92 15.14 8.35
CA ARG A 233 2.51 15.52 8.55
C ARG A 233 2.20 15.80 10.02
N THR A 234 2.60 14.91 10.90
CA THR A 234 2.33 15.02 12.34
C THR A 234 3.03 16.24 12.94
N GLY A 235 4.28 16.46 12.56
CA GLY A 235 5.03 17.64 13.00
C GLY A 235 4.38 18.94 12.54
N THR A 236 4.01 19.04 11.25
CA THR A 236 3.32 20.21 10.70
C THR A 236 1.99 20.48 11.42
N ARG A 237 1.18 19.44 11.65
CA ARG A 237 -0.11 19.57 12.33
C ARG A 237 0.04 19.91 13.82
N ALA A 238 0.97 19.27 14.52
CA ALA A 238 1.24 19.60 15.92
C ALA A 238 1.63 21.07 16.10
N TRP A 239 2.46 21.60 15.22
CA TRP A 239 2.82 23.01 15.20
C TRP A 239 1.63 23.92 14.87
N GLN A 240 0.85 23.60 13.82
CA GLN A 240 -0.34 24.38 13.44
C GLN A 240 -1.39 24.45 14.56
N TYR A 241 -1.47 23.44 15.41
CA TYR A 241 -2.45 23.35 16.49
C TYR A 241 -1.93 23.81 17.86
N GLY A 242 -0.67 24.27 17.94
CA GLY A 242 -0.08 24.74 19.21
C GLY A 242 0.16 23.63 20.23
N LEU A 243 0.49 22.41 19.75
CA LEU A 243 0.67 21.21 20.59
C LEU A 243 2.12 20.97 21.02
N GLU A 244 3.04 21.92 20.81
CA GLU A 244 4.48 21.78 21.09
C GLU A 244 4.76 21.44 22.54
N ARG A 245 3.95 21.94 23.47
CA ARG A 245 4.09 21.61 24.91
C ARG A 245 3.91 20.13 25.21
N LEU A 246 3.03 19.45 24.46
CA LEU A 246 2.83 18.01 24.60
C LEU A 246 4.02 17.24 24.03
N LEU A 247 4.60 17.72 22.94
CA LEU A 247 5.82 17.15 22.34
C LEU A 247 7.02 17.23 23.28
N ALA A 248 7.11 18.26 24.13
CA ALA A 248 8.19 18.39 25.12
C ALA A 248 8.22 17.24 26.17
N GLY A 249 7.10 16.54 26.37
CA GLY A 249 7.01 15.33 27.18
C GLY A 249 7.48 14.05 26.49
N LEU A 250 7.84 14.11 25.21
CA LEU A 250 8.23 12.98 24.37
C LEU A 250 9.68 13.13 23.89
N ARG A 251 10.32 12.01 23.56
CA ARG A 251 11.61 12.02 22.83
C ARG A 251 11.33 12.08 21.34
N VAL A 252 11.15 13.28 20.82
CA VAL A 252 10.94 13.52 19.39
C VAL A 252 12.28 13.43 18.68
N VAL A 253 12.32 12.66 17.57
CA VAL A 253 13.49 12.54 16.69
C VAL A 253 13.07 12.69 15.23
N GLU A 254 14.02 13.02 14.37
CA GLU A 254 13.81 13.04 12.91
C GLU A 254 13.29 11.69 12.40
N PRO A 255 12.59 11.68 11.26
CA PRO A 255 12.20 10.44 10.61
C PRO A 255 13.39 9.50 10.44
N VAL A 256 13.19 8.24 10.78
CA VAL A 256 14.23 7.21 10.65
C VAL A 256 13.99 6.30 9.44
N ASP A 257 15.05 5.70 8.93
CA ASP A 257 14.93 4.67 7.90
C ASP A 257 14.29 3.38 8.46
N HIS A 258 13.86 2.47 7.59
CA HIS A 258 13.14 1.25 7.97
C HIS A 258 13.98 0.31 8.85
N ALA A 259 15.26 0.16 8.56
CA ALA A 259 16.14 -0.71 9.35
C ALA A 259 16.33 -0.16 10.77
N THR A 260 16.52 1.16 10.91
CA THR A 260 16.56 1.86 12.19
C THR A 260 15.22 1.74 12.93
N PHE A 261 14.10 1.90 12.23
CA PHE A 261 12.76 1.70 12.82
C PHE A 261 12.58 0.27 13.37
N LEU A 262 12.93 -0.76 12.57
CA LEU A 262 12.85 -2.16 13.01
C LEU A 262 13.77 -2.45 14.20
N ALA A 263 14.98 -1.85 14.22
CA ALA A 263 15.89 -1.95 15.37
C ALA A 263 15.25 -1.39 16.65
N LEU A 264 14.66 -0.19 16.55
CA LEU A 264 13.97 0.45 17.69
C LEU A 264 12.72 -0.35 18.09
N ALA A 265 11.92 -0.80 17.14
CA ALA A 265 10.71 -1.59 17.39
C ALA A 265 11.04 -2.93 18.06
N HIS A 266 12.12 -3.61 17.63
CA HIS A 266 12.57 -4.85 18.24
C HIS A 266 13.00 -4.66 19.71
N GLU A 267 13.58 -3.53 20.05
CA GLU A 267 14.09 -3.24 21.38
C GLU A 267 13.09 -2.51 22.29
N ALA A 268 11.98 -1.99 21.74
CA ALA A 268 10.94 -1.33 22.50
C ALA A 268 10.21 -2.29 23.47
N ARG A 269 9.68 -1.75 24.57
CA ARG A 269 8.79 -2.46 25.50
C ARG A 269 7.38 -2.61 24.92
N LEU A 270 6.90 -1.57 24.24
CA LEU A 270 5.58 -1.45 23.65
C LEU A 270 5.67 -0.62 22.37
N LEU A 271 4.85 -0.95 21.39
CA LEU A 271 4.61 -0.14 20.20
C LEU A 271 3.25 0.56 20.32
N VAL A 272 3.17 1.81 19.86
CA VAL A 272 1.93 2.56 19.70
C VAL A 272 1.90 3.10 18.28
N SER A 273 0.91 2.71 17.46
CA SER A 273 0.94 3.09 16.05
C SER A 273 -0.43 3.12 15.42
N ASP A 274 -0.60 3.99 14.40
CA ASP A 274 -1.74 3.97 13.47
C ASP A 274 -1.39 3.35 12.11
N SER A 275 -0.16 2.86 11.95
CA SER A 275 0.32 2.22 10.73
C SER A 275 -0.25 0.81 10.54
N GLY A 276 -0.72 0.51 9.31
CA GLY A 276 -1.11 -0.85 8.94
C GLY A 276 0.08 -1.82 8.95
N GLY A 277 1.24 -1.42 8.42
CA GLY A 277 2.43 -2.28 8.36
C GLY A 277 2.96 -2.68 9.75
N VAL A 278 2.93 -1.77 10.72
CA VAL A 278 3.38 -2.05 12.10
C VAL A 278 2.54 -3.16 12.75
N GLN A 279 1.27 -3.32 12.37
CA GLN A 279 0.41 -4.41 12.86
C GLN A 279 0.87 -5.79 12.38
N GLU A 280 1.51 -5.87 11.24
CA GLU A 280 2.12 -7.09 10.73
C GLU A 280 3.53 -7.27 11.33
N GLU A 281 4.35 -6.23 11.29
CA GLU A 281 5.73 -6.22 11.77
C GLU A 281 5.83 -6.58 13.26
N CYS A 282 4.90 -6.11 14.12
CA CYS A 282 4.89 -6.42 15.54
C CYS A 282 4.79 -7.92 15.83
N THR A 283 4.08 -8.68 14.97
CA THR A 283 3.92 -10.14 15.13
C THR A 283 5.21 -10.90 14.82
N VAL A 284 6.02 -10.37 13.89
CA VAL A 284 7.36 -10.90 13.56
C VAL A 284 8.35 -10.58 14.67
N LEU A 285 8.35 -9.32 15.12
CA LEU A 285 9.22 -8.81 16.18
C LEU A 285 8.81 -9.30 17.57
N LYS A 286 7.65 -9.97 17.70
CA LYS A 286 7.10 -10.46 18.98
C LYS A 286 6.86 -9.33 20.00
N LYS A 287 6.37 -8.19 19.51
CA LYS A 287 6.13 -6.99 20.33
C LYS A 287 4.66 -6.71 20.52
N PRO A 288 4.25 -6.26 21.71
CA PRO A 288 2.91 -5.77 21.95
C PRO A 288 2.68 -4.44 21.22
N LEU A 289 1.46 -4.23 20.72
CA LEU A 289 1.10 -3.03 19.96
C LEU A 289 -0.27 -2.49 20.41
N VAL A 290 -0.34 -1.18 20.65
CA VAL A 290 -1.61 -0.45 20.70
C VAL A 290 -1.82 0.23 19.36
N VAL A 291 -2.92 -0.12 18.68
CA VAL A 291 -3.29 0.43 17.36
C VAL A 291 -4.26 1.60 17.58
N VAL A 292 -3.83 2.80 17.22
CA VAL A 292 -4.63 4.03 17.40
C VAL A 292 -5.50 4.26 16.17
N ARG A 293 -6.60 3.50 16.06
CA ARG A 293 -7.51 3.52 14.92
C ARG A 293 -8.94 3.16 15.33
N ASN A 294 -9.91 3.55 14.51
CA ASN A 294 -11.31 3.15 14.71
C ASN A 294 -11.57 1.70 14.24
N ASN A 295 -10.87 1.25 13.21
CA ASN A 295 -10.98 -0.09 12.64
C ASN A 295 -9.61 -0.59 12.14
N THR A 296 -9.56 -1.86 11.72
CA THR A 296 -8.37 -2.43 11.10
C THR A 296 -8.73 -3.43 10.01
N GLU A 297 -7.94 -3.46 8.97
CA GLU A 297 -7.95 -4.48 7.93
C GLU A 297 -7.07 -5.71 8.27
N ARG A 298 -6.50 -5.74 9.48
CA ARG A 298 -5.59 -6.79 9.99
C ARG A 298 -6.03 -7.32 11.36
N PRO A 299 -7.25 -7.87 11.47
CA PRO A 299 -7.79 -8.35 12.75
C PRO A 299 -6.97 -9.50 13.35
N GLU A 300 -6.17 -10.19 12.54
CA GLU A 300 -5.35 -11.33 12.97
C GLU A 300 -4.32 -10.93 14.05
N ALA A 301 -3.76 -9.72 13.98
CA ALA A 301 -2.84 -9.24 15.02
C ALA A 301 -3.54 -9.12 16.38
N MET A 302 -4.85 -8.76 16.40
CA MET A 302 -5.66 -8.68 17.62
C MET A 302 -6.07 -10.06 18.12
N THR A 303 -6.64 -10.90 17.25
CA THR A 303 -7.11 -12.26 17.61
C THR A 303 -5.98 -13.14 18.14
N HIS A 304 -4.75 -12.89 17.68
CA HIS A 304 -3.55 -13.57 18.19
C HIS A 304 -2.89 -12.81 19.36
N GLY A 305 -3.52 -11.75 19.88
CA GLY A 305 -3.11 -11.06 21.09
C GLY A 305 -1.79 -10.29 20.99
N PHE A 306 -1.32 -9.96 19.78
CA PHE A 306 -0.18 -9.06 19.58
C PHE A 306 -0.59 -7.60 19.67
N ALA A 307 -1.81 -7.28 19.28
CA ALA A 307 -2.29 -5.91 19.20
C ALA A 307 -3.65 -5.73 19.90
N VAL A 308 -3.93 -4.50 20.29
CA VAL A 308 -5.24 -4.04 20.75
C VAL A 308 -5.59 -2.74 20.04
N LEU A 309 -6.87 -2.55 19.66
CA LEU A 309 -7.38 -1.27 19.18
C LEU A 309 -7.61 -0.33 20.37
N ALA A 310 -7.36 0.96 20.16
CA ALA A 310 -7.68 2.01 21.10
C ALA A 310 -8.10 3.29 20.36
N SER A 311 -9.14 3.94 20.86
CA SER A 311 -9.49 5.30 20.47
C SER A 311 -8.51 6.31 21.06
N PRO A 312 -8.28 7.47 20.41
CA PRO A 312 -7.54 8.58 21.02
C PRO A 312 -8.11 9.01 22.36
N GLY A 313 -7.23 9.32 23.32
CA GLY A 313 -7.61 9.75 24.68
C GLY A 313 -7.46 8.65 25.73
N PRO A 314 -8.25 8.67 26.82
CA PRO A 314 -8.04 7.83 28.01
C PRO A 314 -7.96 6.33 27.73
N GLU A 315 -8.66 5.82 26.73
CA GLU A 315 -8.60 4.42 26.33
C GLU A 315 -7.19 4.04 25.85
N LEU A 316 -6.55 4.87 25.02
CA LEU A 316 -5.18 4.67 24.56
C LEU A 316 -4.23 4.50 25.76
N GLY A 317 -4.27 5.45 26.70
CA GLY A 317 -3.42 5.39 27.89
C GLY A 317 -3.72 4.17 28.77
N ALA A 318 -4.98 3.82 28.95
CA ALA A 318 -5.38 2.66 29.74
C ALA A 318 -4.87 1.35 29.10
N ARG A 319 -5.05 1.16 27.78
CA ARG A 319 -4.55 -0.02 27.06
C ARG A 319 -3.03 -0.12 27.09
N ALA A 320 -2.34 1.01 26.86
CA ALA A 320 -0.88 1.03 26.89
C ALA A 320 -0.34 0.68 28.29
N ARG A 321 -0.88 1.29 29.35
CA ARG A 321 -0.49 0.97 30.75
C ARG A 321 -0.79 -0.48 31.13
N ALA A 322 -1.91 -1.04 30.69
CA ALA A 322 -2.24 -2.45 30.92
C ALA A 322 -1.18 -3.38 30.30
N MET A 323 -0.77 -3.13 29.05
CA MET A 323 0.27 -3.91 28.37
C MET A 323 1.66 -3.72 29.01
N LEU A 324 2.03 -2.50 29.42
CA LEU A 324 3.30 -2.20 30.07
C LEU A 324 3.44 -2.91 31.42
N ASN A 325 2.33 -3.02 32.16
CA ASN A 325 2.28 -3.62 33.50
C ASN A 325 2.05 -5.13 33.50
N ASP A 326 1.91 -5.78 32.34
CA ASP A 326 1.79 -7.23 32.24
C ASP A 326 3.17 -7.91 32.16
N PRO A 327 3.65 -8.53 33.24
CA PRO A 327 5.00 -9.09 33.29
C PRO A 327 5.18 -10.33 32.42
N GLY A 328 4.07 -11.03 32.10
CA GLY A 328 4.09 -12.25 31.28
C GLY A 328 3.89 -12.01 29.77
N LEU A 329 3.53 -10.80 29.37
CA LEU A 329 3.12 -10.51 27.99
C LEU A 329 4.23 -10.82 26.98
N ALA A 330 5.45 -10.37 27.23
CA ALA A 330 6.58 -10.60 26.33
C ALA A 330 6.87 -12.09 26.10
N ALA A 331 6.84 -12.90 27.16
CA ALA A 331 7.05 -14.34 27.07
C ALA A 331 5.92 -15.04 26.28
N ARG A 332 4.67 -14.63 26.53
CA ARG A 332 3.52 -15.17 25.76
C ARG A 332 3.60 -14.82 24.28
N LEU A 333 4.00 -13.59 23.93
CA LEU A 333 4.14 -13.17 22.53
C LEU A 333 5.33 -13.85 21.84
N ALA A 334 6.45 -14.07 22.54
CA ALA A 334 7.60 -14.77 22.01
C ALA A 334 7.28 -16.20 21.57
N ALA A 335 6.39 -16.88 22.32
CA ALA A 335 5.98 -18.26 22.03
C ALA A 335 4.93 -18.39 20.91
N ARG A 336 4.29 -17.28 20.48
CA ARG A 336 3.22 -17.30 19.47
C ARG A 336 3.79 -17.21 18.06
N PRO A 337 3.33 -18.06 17.10
CA PRO A 337 3.65 -17.85 15.69
C PRO A 337 3.01 -16.54 15.19
N SER A 338 3.59 -15.97 14.13
CA SER A 338 2.93 -14.87 13.43
C SER A 338 1.70 -15.40 12.68
N PRO A 339 0.55 -14.73 12.75
CA PRO A 339 -0.63 -15.14 11.98
C PRO A 339 -0.49 -14.87 10.47
N PHE A 340 0.53 -14.13 10.06
CA PHE A 340 0.76 -13.74 8.68
C PHE A 340 1.65 -14.71 7.90
N GLY A 341 1.98 -15.88 8.46
CA GLY A 341 2.68 -16.95 7.75
C GLY A 341 4.04 -17.32 8.33
N ASP A 342 4.76 -18.12 7.56
CA ASP A 342 5.98 -18.83 7.96
C ASP A 342 7.27 -18.27 7.33
N GLY A 343 7.19 -17.16 6.60
CA GLY A 343 8.34 -16.53 5.94
C GLY A 343 8.72 -17.18 4.59
N ARG A 344 7.77 -17.84 3.93
CA ARG A 344 7.94 -18.45 2.60
C ARG A 344 6.92 -17.96 1.57
N ALA A 345 6.33 -16.79 1.83
CA ALA A 345 5.31 -16.22 0.96
C ALA A 345 5.89 -15.89 -0.43
N SER A 346 7.09 -15.29 -0.48
CA SER A 346 7.74 -14.95 -1.74
C SER A 346 7.98 -16.17 -2.63
N ASP A 347 8.44 -17.29 -2.06
CA ASP A 347 8.65 -18.54 -2.81
C ASP A 347 7.35 -19.04 -3.45
N ARG A 348 6.25 -19.03 -2.68
CA ARG A 348 4.93 -19.45 -3.16
C ARG A 348 4.41 -18.54 -4.26
N ILE A 349 4.56 -17.23 -4.10
CA ILE A 349 4.12 -16.22 -5.10
C ILE A 349 4.91 -16.38 -6.40
N VAL A 350 6.23 -16.57 -6.31
CA VAL A 350 7.10 -16.81 -7.49
C VAL A 350 6.66 -18.07 -8.23
N ALA A 351 6.40 -19.16 -7.50
CA ALA A 351 5.94 -20.41 -8.11
C ALA A 351 4.59 -20.25 -8.82
N LEU A 352 3.63 -19.58 -8.19
CA LEU A 352 2.31 -19.27 -8.78
C LEU A 352 2.44 -18.39 -10.02
N THR A 353 3.28 -17.35 -9.95
CA THR A 353 3.51 -16.43 -11.07
C THR A 353 4.12 -17.15 -12.27
N ARG A 354 5.10 -18.03 -12.05
CA ARG A 354 5.71 -18.85 -13.13
C ARG A 354 4.72 -19.85 -13.73
N ALA A 355 3.96 -20.54 -12.88
CA ALA A 355 2.92 -21.47 -13.35
C ALA A 355 1.86 -20.78 -14.20
N LEU A 356 1.51 -19.52 -13.88
CA LEU A 356 0.57 -18.73 -14.67
C LEU A 356 1.15 -18.42 -16.05
N VAL A 357 2.43 -18.02 -16.14
CA VAL A 357 3.12 -17.78 -17.42
C VAL A 357 3.17 -19.06 -18.27
N GLU A 358 3.47 -20.21 -17.68
CA GLU A 358 3.55 -21.49 -18.40
C GLU A 358 2.20 -21.90 -18.98
N ARG A 359 1.09 -21.61 -18.29
CA ARG A 359 -0.28 -21.88 -18.79
C ARG A 359 -0.69 -20.95 -19.92
N ALA A 360 -0.19 -19.71 -19.92
CA ALA A 360 -0.50 -18.72 -20.96
C ALA A 360 0.22 -18.98 -22.29
N VAL A 361 1.30 -19.76 -22.29
CA VAL A 361 1.99 -20.18 -23.53
C VAL A 361 1.18 -21.32 -24.17
N PRO A 362 0.59 -21.14 -25.38
CA PRO A 362 -0.13 -22.21 -26.04
C PRO A 362 0.79 -23.43 -26.23
N ARG A 363 0.30 -24.63 -25.89
CA ARG A 363 0.98 -25.91 -26.15
C ARG A 363 1.07 -26.20 -27.66
N THR A 364 1.71 -25.34 -28.44
CA THR A 364 2.01 -25.57 -29.84
C THR A 364 3.51 -25.80 -29.97
N ARG A 365 3.96 -27.03 -29.80
CA ARG A 365 5.20 -27.60 -30.39
C ARG A 365 5.71 -28.90 -29.77
N ARG A 366 4.86 -29.76 -29.21
CA ARG A 366 5.35 -31.10 -28.81
C ARG A 366 4.62 -32.31 -29.40
N ASP A 367 3.56 -32.12 -30.16
CA ASP A 367 2.77 -33.26 -30.72
C ASP A 367 2.83 -33.39 -32.25
N SER A 368 3.81 -32.81 -32.96
CA SER A 368 3.95 -32.94 -34.41
C SER A 368 4.97 -33.99 -34.85
N GLU A 369 5.52 -34.81 -33.96
CA GLU A 369 6.47 -35.86 -34.37
C GLU A 369 5.99 -37.32 -34.28
N HIS A 370 4.73 -37.58 -33.88
CA HIS A 370 4.21 -38.93 -33.85
C HIS A 370 2.75 -38.98 -34.35
N SER A 371 2.53 -38.72 -35.65
CA SER A 371 1.43 -39.37 -36.41
C SER A 371 1.50 -39.02 -37.88
N ALA A 372 2.42 -39.64 -38.57
CA ALA A 372 2.31 -39.81 -40.00
C ALA A 372 1.59 -41.13 -40.27
N VAL A 373 0.25 -41.13 -40.22
CA VAL A 373 -0.57 -42.17 -40.81
C VAL A 373 -1.48 -41.48 -41.86
N ALA A 374 -1.25 -41.84 -43.10
CA ALA A 374 -1.99 -41.37 -44.25
C ALA A 374 -3.50 -41.75 -44.17
N ALA A 375 -4.37 -40.78 -44.45
CA ALA A 375 -5.76 -41.02 -44.78
C ALA A 375 -6.11 -40.43 -46.13
N PRO A 376 -6.94 -41.10 -46.95
CA PRO A 376 -7.06 -40.83 -48.42
C PRO A 376 -8.02 -39.68 -48.68
N GLY A 377 -7.73 -39.05 -49.85
CA GLY A 377 -8.30 -37.89 -50.45
C GLY A 377 -9.79 -37.57 -50.26
N VAL A 378 -10.05 -36.35 -49.88
CA VAL A 378 -11.31 -35.65 -50.09
C VAL A 378 -11.00 -34.38 -50.89
N ARG A 379 -11.64 -34.23 -52.05
CA ARG A 379 -11.52 -33.07 -52.90
C ARG A 379 -12.14 -31.83 -52.23
N PRO A 380 -11.57 -30.64 -52.36
CA PRO A 380 -12.16 -29.43 -51.85
C PRO A 380 -13.36 -28.97 -52.69
N ALA A 381 -14.49 -28.69 -52.04
CA ALA A 381 -15.64 -28.03 -52.62
C ALA A 381 -15.34 -26.52 -52.80
N THR A 382 -15.59 -26.03 -53.97
CA THR A 382 -15.50 -24.62 -54.35
C THR A 382 -16.60 -23.79 -53.65
N LEU A 383 -16.22 -22.76 -52.91
CA LEU A 383 -17.12 -21.75 -52.36
C LEU A 383 -17.46 -20.71 -53.44
N PRO A 384 -18.71 -20.23 -53.54
CA PRO A 384 -19.10 -19.19 -54.50
C PRO A 384 -18.62 -17.79 -54.04
N SER A 385 -18.25 -16.97 -55.04
CA SER A 385 -17.84 -15.56 -54.85
C SER A 385 -18.93 -14.68 -54.21
N PRO A 386 -18.57 -13.65 -53.47
CA PRO A 386 -19.54 -12.72 -52.86
C PRO A 386 -20.11 -11.77 -53.92
N ALA A 387 -21.45 -11.60 -53.88
CA ALA A 387 -22.20 -10.71 -54.75
C ALA A 387 -21.91 -9.23 -54.42
N THR A 388 -21.74 -8.45 -55.47
CA THR A 388 -21.57 -7.00 -55.49
C THR A 388 -22.83 -6.30 -54.97
N VAL A 389 -22.72 -5.49 -53.94
CA VAL A 389 -23.78 -4.61 -53.47
C VAL A 389 -23.70 -3.30 -54.24
N THR A 390 -24.70 -3.04 -55.06
CA THR A 390 -24.91 -1.78 -55.80
C THR A 390 -25.46 -0.71 -54.83
N THR A 391 -24.80 0.44 -54.86
CA THR A 391 -25.25 1.68 -54.18
C THR A 391 -26.39 2.32 -54.94
N GLY A 392 -27.53 2.55 -54.28
CA GLY A 392 -28.66 3.38 -54.78
C GLY A 392 -28.64 4.75 -54.11
N PRO A 393 -29.27 5.76 -54.71
CA PRO A 393 -28.99 7.16 -54.47
C PRO A 393 -29.71 7.75 -53.23
N THR A 394 -29.05 8.72 -52.61
CA THR A 394 -29.54 9.62 -51.55
C THR A 394 -30.73 10.48 -52.00
N PRO A 395 -31.73 10.72 -51.14
CA PRO A 395 -32.60 11.89 -51.27
C PRO A 395 -32.14 13.04 -50.37
N SER A 396 -32.10 14.20 -50.98
CA SER A 396 -31.88 15.53 -50.43
C SER A 396 -33.13 16.07 -49.71
N GLY A 397 -32.91 16.83 -48.67
CA GLY A 397 -33.80 17.96 -48.38
C GLY A 397 -34.49 17.95 -47.01
N GLY A 398 -34.25 19.02 -46.24
CA GLY A 398 -35.23 19.55 -45.32
C GLY A 398 -34.77 19.80 -43.89
N ASP A 399 -34.08 20.93 -43.63
CA ASP A 399 -34.21 21.67 -42.39
C ASP A 399 -35.67 22.19 -42.20
N PRO A 400 -36.21 22.41 -41.01
CA PRO A 400 -35.71 23.47 -40.14
C PRO A 400 -35.83 23.24 -38.63
N CYS A 401 -34.99 23.99 -37.93
CA CYS A 401 -35.02 24.47 -36.52
C CYS A 401 -36.39 24.46 -35.83
N THR A 402 -36.39 23.98 -34.57
CA THR A 402 -37.25 24.57 -33.55
C THR A 402 -36.44 24.75 -32.24
N ASP A 403 -36.32 26.04 -31.89
CA ASP A 403 -35.81 26.55 -30.63
C ASP A 403 -36.53 25.99 -29.40
N HIS A 404 -35.78 25.60 -28.38
CA HIS A 404 -36.29 25.60 -27.01
C HIS A 404 -35.40 26.51 -26.14
N PRO A 405 -36.02 27.40 -25.35
CA PRO A 405 -35.32 28.44 -24.62
C PRO A 405 -34.73 27.91 -23.30
N THR A 406 -33.50 28.31 -23.05
CA THR A 406 -32.79 28.24 -21.75
C THR A 406 -33.44 29.23 -20.75
N PRO A 407 -33.60 28.85 -19.46
CA PRO A 407 -34.06 29.81 -18.44
C PRO A 407 -32.88 30.72 -17.97
N PRO A 408 -33.16 31.93 -17.51
CA PRO A 408 -32.17 32.93 -17.16
C PRO A 408 -31.47 32.67 -15.82
N VAL A 409 -30.16 32.88 -15.81
CA VAL A 409 -29.34 32.92 -14.58
C VAL A 409 -29.47 34.31 -13.96
N SER A 410 -29.92 34.36 -12.69
CA SER A 410 -29.98 35.57 -11.87
C SER A 410 -28.54 35.94 -11.36
N PRO A 411 -28.16 37.20 -11.35
CA PRO A 411 -26.87 37.63 -10.81
C PRO A 411 -26.96 37.75 -9.29
N ALA A 412 -26.03 37.03 -8.59
CA ALA A 412 -25.82 37.23 -7.16
C ALA A 412 -24.80 38.38 -6.93
N GLU A 413 -25.16 39.15 -5.95
CA GLU A 413 -24.57 40.42 -5.52
C GLU A 413 -23.09 40.38 -5.21
N ALA A 414 -22.41 41.41 -5.64
CA ALA A 414 -21.04 41.76 -5.27
C ALA A 414 -21.00 42.23 -3.82
N SER A 415 -20.26 41.54 -2.95
CA SER A 415 -19.89 42.03 -1.63
C SER A 415 -18.46 42.58 -1.62
N SER A 416 -18.33 43.78 -1.12
CA SER A 416 -17.16 44.66 -1.01
C SER A 416 -16.01 44.05 -0.20
N PRO A 417 -14.76 44.54 -0.42
CA PRO A 417 -13.58 44.07 0.31
C PRO A 417 -13.49 44.66 1.74
N PRO A 418 -12.85 43.97 2.69
CA PRO A 418 -12.67 44.52 4.03
C PRO A 418 -11.58 45.57 4.08
N ARG A 419 -11.84 46.56 4.92
CA ARG A 419 -11.02 47.76 5.20
C ARG A 419 -9.67 47.36 5.84
N GLU A 420 -8.65 48.09 5.43
CA GLU A 420 -7.35 48.23 6.10
C GLU A 420 -7.54 48.57 7.58
N ALA A 421 -6.87 47.79 8.45
CA ALA A 421 -6.66 48.18 9.85
C ALA A 421 -5.32 48.84 10.01
N ALA A 422 -5.38 50.08 10.53
CA ALA A 422 -4.29 51.01 10.77
C ALA A 422 -3.22 50.43 11.73
N ALA A 423 -1.98 50.76 11.43
CA ALA A 423 -0.84 50.58 12.29
C ALA A 423 -0.92 51.48 13.54
N MET A 424 -0.61 50.90 14.71
CA MET A 424 -0.27 51.65 15.92
C MET A 424 1.20 51.49 16.29
N PRO A 425 1.85 52.53 16.85
CA PRO A 425 3.30 52.60 16.96
C PRO A 425 3.84 51.90 18.21
N LEU A 426 5.08 51.46 18.06
CA LEU A 426 5.98 50.98 19.12
C LEU A 426 6.23 52.12 20.15
N SER A 427 6.05 51.84 21.42
CA SER A 427 6.59 52.63 22.53
C SER A 427 7.67 51.86 23.27
N SER A 428 8.81 52.53 23.35
CA SER A 428 10.07 52.22 24.00
C SER A 428 9.96 51.95 25.49
N SER A 429 10.89 51.12 25.95
CA SER A 429 11.35 50.86 27.34
C SER A 429 11.60 52.14 28.18
N PRO A 430 11.89 52.11 29.52
CA PRO A 430 12.80 51.19 30.21
C PRO A 430 12.43 50.85 31.67
N HIS A 431 12.84 49.74 32.20
CA HIS A 431 13.71 49.58 33.39
C HIS A 431 13.87 48.08 33.71
#